data_122d0732e3c3d161c584a097c53ecd35
#
_entry.id   122d0732e3c3d161c584a097c53ecd35
#
_cell.length_a   1.000
_cell.length_b   1.000
_cell.length_c   1.000
_cell.angle_alpha   90.00
_cell.angle_beta   90.00
_cell.angle_gamma   90.00
#
_symmetry.space_group_name_H-M   'P 1'
#
loop_
_entity.id
_entity.type
_entity.pdbx_description
1 polymer ?
#
loop_
_entity_poly.entity_id
_entity_poly.type
_entity_poly.pdbx_seq_one_letter_code
_entity_poly.pdbx_strand_id
1 'polypeptide(L)'
;LAGALCASMLASAENIDVKSFRYAGPYVVQQPYMIDSVDVNSKAFAMKSLLDTPLALEQLQQGTSFTGEVLPNTSNGYALHLLGFTLQSKAYTKASLKVEGVKNYQLYVNGKKQNGTELTLEPSTHPVVIKYLSEAGKDDNIKVSVETEKDGIVTLREDGKRNYTLGDVLHGTRFSGMSLSPNGKYLMTSYRTTQVGGRSSGYTTIKELATGKVLTRRTERLQWMPKSNLYYYTRTGIEGR
;
A
#
# COMPACT_ATOMS: atom_id res chain seq x y z
N LEU A 1 -31.72 -46.43 21.38
CA LEU A 1 -31.12 -45.96 20.13
C LEU A 1 -31.29 -44.45 20.05
N ALA A 2 -30.28 -43.68 20.51
CA ALA A 2 -30.20 -42.24 20.36
C ALA A 2 -29.40 -41.95 19.10
N GLY A 3 -30.07 -41.53 18.04
CA GLY A 3 -29.46 -41.06 16.82
C GLY A 3 -28.90 -39.65 17.02
N ALA A 4 -27.58 -39.49 17.03
CA ALA A 4 -26.94 -38.21 16.98
C ALA A 4 -27.07 -37.65 15.57
N LEU A 5 -27.90 -36.62 15.40
CA LEU A 5 -28.03 -35.83 14.18
C LEU A 5 -26.77 -34.94 14.11
N CYS A 6 -25.73 -35.40 13.40
CA CYS A 6 -24.65 -34.50 12.99
C CYS A 6 -25.20 -33.55 11.92
N ALA A 7 -25.63 -32.35 12.32
CA ALA A 7 -25.85 -31.27 11.41
C ALA A 7 -24.48 -30.84 10.85
N SER A 8 -24.13 -31.33 9.65
CA SER A 8 -23.04 -30.80 8.86
C SER A 8 -23.41 -29.34 8.52
N MET A 9 -22.83 -28.37 9.25
CA MET A 9 -22.84 -26.99 8.82
C MET A 9 -22.07 -26.93 7.50
N LEU A 10 -22.80 -26.83 6.41
CA LEU A 10 -22.24 -26.46 5.11
C LEU A 10 -21.61 -25.09 5.31
N ALA A 11 -20.28 -25.05 5.30
CA ALA A 11 -19.55 -23.79 5.27
C ALA A 11 -19.87 -23.13 3.92
N SER A 12 -20.71 -22.11 3.94
CA SER A 12 -21.03 -21.32 2.77
C SER A 12 -19.90 -20.32 2.54
N ALA A 13 -19.34 -20.31 1.34
CA ALA A 13 -18.43 -19.25 0.93
C ALA A 13 -19.19 -17.94 0.83
N GLU A 14 -18.63 -16.89 1.40
CA GLU A 14 -19.20 -15.52 1.34
C GLU A 14 -18.41 -14.70 0.35
N ASN A 15 -19.12 -13.92 -0.48
CA ASN A 15 -18.54 -12.92 -1.34
C ASN A 15 -18.89 -11.53 -0.83
N ILE A 16 -17.89 -10.75 -0.44
CA ILE A 16 -18.04 -9.42 0.15
C ILE A 16 -17.58 -8.39 -0.86
N ASP A 17 -18.49 -7.57 -1.38
CA ASP A 17 -18.16 -6.47 -2.29
C ASP A 17 -17.59 -5.28 -1.51
N VAL A 18 -16.44 -4.80 -1.94
CA VAL A 18 -15.81 -3.60 -1.39
C VAL A 18 -16.34 -2.37 -2.13
N LYS A 19 -17.23 -1.63 -1.49
CA LYS A 19 -17.88 -0.45 -2.08
C LYS A 19 -17.24 0.87 -1.68
N SER A 20 -16.47 0.88 -0.60
CA SER A 20 -15.85 2.08 -0.05
C SER A 20 -14.35 1.89 0.09
N PHE A 21 -13.60 2.89 -0.37
CA PHE A 21 -12.14 2.89 -0.38
C PHE A 21 -11.62 4.20 0.18
N ARG A 22 -10.43 4.15 0.74
CA ARG A 22 -9.58 5.32 0.86
C ARG A 22 -8.76 5.45 -0.42
N TYR A 23 -8.84 6.58 -1.06
CA TYR A 23 -8.22 6.84 -2.36
C TYR A 23 -7.12 7.90 -2.25
N ALA A 24 -6.00 7.64 -2.91
CA ALA A 24 -4.96 8.64 -3.11
C ALA A 24 -4.41 8.55 -4.55
N GLY A 25 -4.38 9.68 -5.23
CA GLY A 25 -4.00 9.81 -6.63
C GLY A 25 -4.75 10.96 -7.33
N PRO A 26 -4.60 11.13 -8.65
CA PRO A 26 -3.63 10.45 -9.52
C PRO A 26 -2.19 10.93 -9.31
N TYR A 27 -1.23 10.02 -9.37
CA TYR A 27 0.19 10.35 -9.35
C TYR A 27 0.77 10.11 -10.73
N VAL A 28 1.00 11.18 -11.49
CA VAL A 28 1.51 11.09 -12.87
C VAL A 28 2.88 10.44 -12.88
N VAL A 29 3.04 9.45 -13.75
CA VAL A 29 4.28 8.71 -13.93
C VAL A 29 4.92 9.13 -15.24
N GLN A 30 6.20 9.50 -15.17
CA GLN A 30 6.97 9.83 -16.37
C GLN A 30 7.24 8.57 -17.18
N GLN A 31 6.92 8.63 -18.47
CA GLN A 31 7.26 7.58 -19.41
C GLN A 31 8.72 7.74 -19.86
N PRO A 32 9.39 6.64 -20.21
CA PRO A 32 10.69 6.73 -20.87
C PRO A 32 10.60 7.50 -22.17
N TYR A 33 11.63 8.28 -22.49
CA TYR A 33 11.64 9.13 -23.69
C TYR A 33 11.47 8.34 -25.00
N MET A 34 11.97 7.09 -25.05
CA MET A 34 11.93 6.22 -26.24
C MET A 34 10.99 5.04 -26.03
N ILE A 35 9.76 5.31 -25.61
CA ILE A 35 8.78 4.28 -25.25
C ILE A 35 8.40 3.38 -26.44
N ASP A 36 8.45 3.92 -27.66
CA ASP A 36 8.09 3.20 -28.90
C ASP A 36 9.28 2.43 -29.50
N SER A 37 10.46 2.51 -28.90
CA SER A 37 11.64 1.77 -29.32
C SER A 37 11.77 0.45 -28.57
N VAL A 38 12.52 -0.46 -29.16
CA VAL A 38 12.91 -1.72 -28.51
C VAL A 38 14.29 -1.59 -27.85
N ASP A 39 14.54 -2.34 -26.78
CA ASP A 39 15.84 -2.44 -26.14
C ASP A 39 16.83 -3.25 -27.01
N VAL A 40 18.08 -3.39 -26.57
CA VAL A 40 19.12 -4.15 -27.23
C VAL A 40 18.78 -5.64 -27.43
N ASN A 41 17.77 -6.16 -26.73
CA ASN A 41 17.27 -7.53 -26.86
C ASN A 41 15.98 -7.58 -27.68
N SER A 42 15.66 -6.54 -28.43
CA SER A 42 14.42 -6.40 -29.24
C SER A 42 13.11 -6.48 -28.43
N LYS A 43 13.18 -6.15 -27.13
CA LYS A 43 11.99 -6.07 -26.28
C LYS A 43 11.41 -4.66 -26.27
N ALA A 44 10.13 -4.57 -26.56
CA ALA A 44 9.36 -3.34 -26.38
C ALA A 44 9.21 -3.01 -24.89
N PHE A 45 9.09 -1.71 -24.57
CA PHE A 45 8.85 -1.27 -23.19
C PHE A 45 7.53 -1.82 -22.67
N ALA A 46 7.60 -2.53 -21.55
CA ALA A 46 6.40 -3.07 -20.90
C ALA A 46 5.78 -2.01 -20.00
N MET A 47 4.64 -1.44 -20.38
CA MET A 47 3.91 -0.44 -19.58
C MET A 47 3.67 -0.88 -18.14
N LYS A 48 3.50 -2.18 -17.91
CA LYS A 48 3.37 -2.77 -16.57
C LYS A 48 4.56 -2.42 -15.66
N SER A 49 5.75 -2.16 -16.19
CA SER A 49 6.92 -1.78 -15.40
C SER A 49 6.78 -0.42 -14.71
N LEU A 50 5.87 0.46 -15.20
CA LEU A 50 5.54 1.71 -14.54
C LEU A 50 4.90 1.50 -13.15
N LEU A 51 4.29 0.33 -12.91
CA LEU A 51 3.82 -0.04 -11.58
C LEU A 51 4.96 -0.16 -10.54
N ASP A 52 6.17 -0.43 -10.96
CA ASP A 52 7.31 -0.55 -10.06
C ASP A 52 7.89 0.80 -9.65
N THR A 53 7.39 1.90 -10.22
CA THR A 53 7.72 3.27 -9.78
C THR A 53 7.46 3.39 -8.28
N PRO A 54 8.45 3.82 -7.49
CA PRO A 54 8.29 3.94 -6.05
C PRO A 54 7.17 4.90 -5.68
N LEU A 55 6.20 4.41 -4.92
CA LEU A 55 5.11 5.21 -4.37
C LEU A 55 4.89 4.77 -2.93
N ALA A 56 4.97 5.73 -2.01
CA ALA A 56 4.79 5.47 -0.60
C ALA A 56 3.31 5.17 -0.30
N LEU A 57 3.01 4.00 0.28
CA LEU A 57 1.65 3.61 0.64
C LEU A 57 1.03 4.52 1.71
N GLU A 58 1.87 5.20 2.48
CA GLU A 58 1.48 6.21 3.47
C GLU A 58 0.74 7.41 2.87
N GLN A 59 0.82 7.62 1.56
CA GLN A 59 0.01 8.62 0.85
C GLN A 59 -1.50 8.41 1.06
N LEU A 60 -1.94 7.17 1.26
CA LEU A 60 -3.32 6.85 1.59
C LEU A 60 -3.82 7.50 2.89
N GLN A 61 -2.93 7.82 3.84
CA GLN A 61 -3.33 8.48 5.10
C GLN A 61 -3.91 9.88 4.86
N GLN A 62 -3.55 10.50 3.74
CA GLN A 62 -4.04 11.81 3.31
C GLN A 62 -5.07 11.70 2.19
N GLY A 63 -5.39 10.48 1.80
CA GLY A 63 -6.37 10.19 0.76
C GLY A 63 -7.77 10.61 1.17
N THR A 64 -8.65 10.72 0.19
CA THR A 64 -10.08 10.98 0.35
C THR A 64 -10.85 9.67 0.43
N SER A 65 -12.05 9.70 1.00
CA SER A 65 -12.98 8.57 0.89
C SER A 65 -13.56 8.55 -0.51
N PHE A 66 -13.57 7.38 -1.12
CA PHE A 66 -14.16 7.11 -2.42
C PHE A 66 -15.18 5.99 -2.28
N THR A 67 -16.38 6.22 -2.78
CA THR A 67 -17.47 5.22 -2.81
C THR A 67 -17.96 5.11 -4.23
N GLY A 68 -17.90 3.92 -4.79
CA GLY A 68 -18.32 3.65 -6.17
C GLY A 68 -17.33 2.76 -6.93
N GLU A 69 -17.61 2.58 -8.20
CA GLU A 69 -16.83 1.69 -9.08
C GLU A 69 -15.99 2.48 -10.09
N VAL A 70 -16.37 3.70 -10.43
CA VAL A 70 -15.72 4.50 -11.48
C VAL A 70 -14.84 5.57 -10.87
N LEU A 71 -13.55 5.49 -11.13
CA LEU A 71 -12.57 6.51 -10.80
C LEU A 71 -12.19 7.30 -12.05
N PRO A 72 -12.54 8.60 -12.11
CA PRO A 72 -12.14 9.43 -13.25
C PRO A 72 -10.62 9.65 -13.23
N ASN A 73 -9.98 9.38 -14.36
CA ASN A 73 -8.59 9.73 -14.58
C ASN A 73 -8.46 11.07 -15.29
N THR A 74 -8.22 12.11 -14.53
CA THR A 74 -8.05 13.48 -15.05
C THR A 74 -6.59 13.80 -15.45
N SER A 75 -5.69 12.83 -15.37
CA SER A 75 -4.29 13.04 -15.72
C SER A 75 -4.07 13.04 -17.24
N ASN A 76 -3.11 13.83 -17.70
CA ASN A 76 -2.71 13.89 -19.12
C ASN A 76 -1.72 12.78 -19.52
N GLY A 77 -1.51 11.78 -18.67
CA GLY A 77 -0.55 10.70 -18.88
C GLY A 77 -0.89 9.47 -18.03
N TYR A 78 0.00 8.49 -18.03
CA TYR A 78 -0.14 7.37 -17.12
C TYR A 78 -0.03 7.84 -15.68
N ALA A 79 -0.91 7.33 -14.84
CA ALA A 79 -0.93 7.68 -13.43
C ALA A 79 -1.04 6.46 -12.55
N LEU A 80 -0.38 6.51 -11.40
CA LEU A 80 -0.55 5.55 -10.32
C LEU A 80 -1.63 6.00 -9.36
N HIS A 81 -2.43 5.07 -8.93
CA HIS A 81 -3.48 5.28 -7.95
C HIS A 81 -3.33 4.28 -6.81
N LEU A 82 -3.74 4.70 -5.63
CA LEU A 82 -3.81 3.85 -4.45
C LEU A 82 -5.25 3.77 -3.97
N LEU A 83 -5.77 2.55 -3.82
CA LEU A 83 -7.02 2.24 -3.16
C LEU A 83 -6.73 1.43 -1.91
N GLY A 84 -7.25 1.87 -0.78
CA GLY A 84 -7.06 1.22 0.50
C GLY A 84 -8.39 0.89 1.18
N PHE A 85 -8.46 -0.29 1.78
CA PHE A 85 -9.54 -0.72 2.65
C PHE A 85 -8.99 -1.66 3.73
N THR A 86 -9.80 -2.01 4.71
CA THR A 86 -9.36 -2.85 5.81
C THR A 86 -10.30 -4.04 5.98
N LEU A 87 -9.72 -5.23 5.99
CA LEU A 87 -10.42 -6.47 6.36
C LEU A 87 -10.27 -6.70 7.87
N GLN A 88 -11.32 -7.07 8.53
CA GLN A 88 -11.28 -7.55 9.91
C GLN A 88 -11.71 -9.00 9.94
N SER A 89 -10.80 -9.88 10.35
CA SER A 89 -11.09 -11.30 10.56
C SER A 89 -11.27 -11.60 12.03
N LYS A 90 -12.28 -12.41 12.35
CA LYS A 90 -12.56 -12.89 13.72
C LYS A 90 -11.83 -14.20 14.04
N ALA A 91 -11.42 -14.95 13.02
CA ALA A 91 -10.73 -16.24 13.14
C ALA A 91 -9.71 -16.40 12.04
N TYR A 92 -8.86 -17.43 12.15
CA TYR A 92 -8.01 -17.86 11.05
C TYR A 92 -8.87 -18.32 9.88
N THR A 93 -8.67 -17.72 8.72
CA THR A 93 -9.40 -18.08 7.50
C THR A 93 -8.56 -17.79 6.26
N LYS A 94 -8.88 -18.48 5.18
CA LYS A 94 -8.40 -18.09 3.86
C LYS A 94 -9.41 -17.18 3.18
N ALA A 95 -8.91 -16.26 2.41
CA ALA A 95 -9.71 -15.36 1.59
C ALA A 95 -9.06 -15.22 0.22
N SER A 96 -9.85 -14.98 -0.81
CA SER A 96 -9.38 -14.64 -2.15
C SER A 96 -9.85 -13.27 -2.53
N LEU A 97 -8.93 -12.41 -2.97
CA LEU A 97 -9.23 -11.06 -3.41
C LEU A 97 -9.38 -11.03 -4.93
N LYS A 98 -10.50 -10.57 -5.42
CA LYS A 98 -10.76 -10.40 -6.85
C LYS A 98 -10.79 -8.91 -7.19
N VAL A 99 -9.95 -8.49 -8.15
CA VAL A 99 -9.90 -7.11 -8.65
C VAL A 99 -10.23 -7.15 -10.13
N GLU A 100 -11.30 -6.50 -10.52
CA GLU A 100 -11.79 -6.41 -11.89
C GLU A 100 -11.71 -4.96 -12.38
N GLY A 101 -11.76 -4.76 -13.70
CA GLY A 101 -11.76 -3.45 -14.34
C GLY A 101 -10.39 -2.83 -14.56
N VAL A 102 -9.36 -3.28 -13.85
CA VAL A 102 -7.97 -2.84 -14.05
C VAL A 102 -7.06 -4.02 -14.35
N LYS A 103 -6.20 -3.87 -15.37
CA LYS A 103 -5.32 -4.95 -15.83
C LYS A 103 -3.98 -4.96 -15.09
N ASN A 104 -3.46 -3.79 -14.77
CA ASN A 104 -2.13 -3.61 -14.19
C ASN A 104 -2.23 -3.11 -12.76
N TYR A 105 -2.14 -4.00 -11.80
CA TYR A 105 -2.17 -3.67 -10.37
C TYR A 105 -1.17 -4.49 -9.56
N GLN A 106 -0.86 -3.99 -8.38
CA GLN A 106 -0.09 -4.65 -7.33
C GLN A 106 -0.90 -4.63 -6.05
N LEU A 107 -0.93 -5.75 -5.35
CA LEU A 107 -1.64 -5.92 -4.10
C LEU A 107 -0.67 -5.87 -2.93
N TYR A 108 -1.04 -5.14 -1.89
CA TYR A 108 -0.31 -5.08 -0.63
C TYR A 108 -1.25 -5.41 0.53
N VAL A 109 -0.83 -6.30 1.41
CA VAL A 109 -1.54 -6.63 2.65
C VAL A 109 -0.60 -6.43 3.83
N ASN A 110 -1.05 -5.71 4.84
CA ASN A 110 -0.21 -5.32 5.98
C ASN A 110 1.10 -4.63 5.56
N GLY A 111 1.06 -3.85 4.46
CA GLY A 111 2.22 -3.16 3.90
C GLY A 111 3.20 -4.03 3.11
N LYS A 112 2.93 -5.34 2.96
CA LYS A 112 3.77 -6.28 2.20
C LYS A 112 3.14 -6.58 0.84
N LYS A 113 3.93 -6.51 -0.22
CA LYS A 113 3.51 -6.89 -1.58
C LYS A 113 3.15 -8.38 -1.61
N GLN A 114 2.00 -8.69 -2.18
CA GLN A 114 1.52 -10.05 -2.41
C GLN A 114 1.82 -10.50 -3.84
N ASN A 115 2.14 -11.76 -4.02
CA ASN A 115 2.40 -12.36 -5.34
C ASN A 115 1.16 -13.02 -5.95
N GLY A 116 0.03 -12.99 -5.27
CA GLY A 116 -1.23 -13.59 -5.71
C GLY A 116 -2.42 -12.91 -5.05
N THR A 117 -3.58 -13.48 -5.28
CA THR A 117 -4.85 -12.99 -4.74
C THR A 117 -5.31 -13.73 -3.49
N GLU A 118 -4.68 -14.87 -3.18
CA GLU A 118 -5.00 -15.64 -1.98
C GLU A 118 -4.34 -15.05 -0.75
N LEU A 119 -5.11 -14.92 0.31
CA LEU A 119 -4.73 -14.32 1.58
C LEU A 119 -4.99 -15.32 2.70
N THR A 120 -4.05 -15.39 3.64
CA THR A 120 -4.28 -16.04 4.93
C THR A 120 -4.47 -14.95 5.97
N LEU A 121 -5.67 -14.91 6.55
CA LEU A 121 -6.07 -13.89 7.52
C LEU A 121 -6.05 -14.48 8.92
N GLU A 122 -5.31 -13.83 9.81
CA GLU A 122 -5.32 -14.12 11.24
C GLU A 122 -6.48 -13.35 11.92
N PRO A 123 -6.86 -13.72 13.16
CA PRO A 123 -7.85 -12.95 13.93
C PRO A 123 -7.33 -11.54 14.24
N SER A 124 -7.46 -10.62 13.31
CA SER A 124 -6.95 -9.25 13.38
C SER A 124 -7.54 -8.37 12.29
N THR A 125 -7.04 -7.14 12.21
CA THR A 125 -7.33 -6.21 11.10
C THR A 125 -6.18 -6.22 10.10
N HIS A 126 -6.51 -6.32 8.81
CA HIS A 126 -5.56 -6.42 7.71
C HIS A 126 -5.80 -5.26 6.73
N PRO A 127 -5.00 -4.20 6.78
CA PRO A 127 -5.01 -3.17 5.76
C PRO A 127 -4.61 -3.75 4.41
N VAL A 128 -5.45 -3.52 3.41
CA VAL A 128 -5.24 -3.90 2.03
C VAL A 128 -5.06 -2.66 1.19
N VAL A 129 -4.05 -2.64 0.33
CA VAL A 129 -3.79 -1.55 -0.61
C VAL A 129 -3.64 -2.12 -2.01
N ILE A 130 -4.42 -1.59 -2.94
CA ILE A 130 -4.31 -1.86 -4.35
C ILE A 130 -3.63 -0.66 -4.99
N LYS A 131 -2.45 -0.87 -5.55
CA LYS A 131 -1.74 0.10 -6.37
C LYS A 131 -1.95 -0.27 -7.82
N TYR A 132 -2.53 0.60 -8.61
CA TYR A 132 -2.78 0.31 -10.01
C TYR A 132 -2.34 1.45 -10.93
N LEU A 133 -2.16 1.11 -12.20
CA LEU A 133 -1.76 2.02 -13.27
C LEU A 133 -2.97 2.27 -14.18
N SER A 134 -3.32 3.53 -14.35
CA SER A 134 -4.34 3.98 -15.30
C SER A 134 -3.73 4.65 -16.52
N GLU A 135 -4.46 4.61 -17.63
CA GLU A 135 -4.11 5.31 -18.87
C GLU A 135 -4.70 6.72 -18.89
N ALA A 136 -4.05 7.62 -19.63
CA ALA A 136 -4.50 9.00 -19.77
C ALA A 136 -5.95 9.10 -20.26
N GLY A 137 -6.75 9.92 -19.60
CA GLY A 137 -8.10 10.27 -20.03
C GLY A 137 -9.11 9.12 -20.09
N LYS A 138 -8.78 7.97 -19.48
CA LYS A 138 -9.70 6.83 -19.37
C LYS A 138 -10.15 6.69 -17.93
N ASP A 139 -11.47 6.62 -17.75
CA ASP A 139 -12.05 6.28 -16.47
C ASP A 139 -11.86 4.79 -16.18
N ASP A 140 -11.46 4.49 -14.96
CA ASP A 140 -11.25 3.11 -14.50
C ASP A 140 -12.51 2.62 -13.78
N ASN A 141 -13.08 1.54 -14.26
CA ASN A 141 -14.23 0.87 -13.63
C ASN A 141 -13.71 -0.27 -12.76
N ILE A 142 -13.52 0.02 -11.47
CA ILE A 142 -12.87 -0.90 -10.53
C ILE A 142 -13.92 -1.59 -9.67
N LYS A 143 -13.89 -2.92 -9.69
CA LYS A 143 -14.66 -3.76 -8.78
C LYS A 143 -13.71 -4.61 -7.96
N VAL A 144 -13.93 -4.60 -6.67
CA VAL A 144 -13.14 -5.39 -5.72
C VAL A 144 -14.08 -6.23 -4.89
N SER A 145 -13.83 -7.52 -4.84
CA SER A 145 -14.57 -8.43 -3.96
C SER A 145 -13.62 -9.35 -3.20
N VAL A 146 -14.06 -9.79 -2.05
CA VAL A 146 -13.33 -10.71 -1.17
C VAL A 146 -14.18 -11.93 -0.96
N GLU A 147 -13.71 -13.05 -1.45
CA GLU A 147 -14.33 -14.35 -1.23
C GLU A 147 -13.69 -15.04 -0.03
N THR A 148 -14.50 -15.54 0.89
CA THR A 148 -14.04 -16.20 2.12
C THR A 148 -14.59 -17.62 2.20
N GLU A 149 -13.84 -18.52 2.84
CA GLU A 149 -14.26 -19.92 3.02
C GLU A 149 -15.49 -20.08 3.93
N LYS A 150 -15.75 -19.08 4.80
CA LYS A 150 -16.82 -19.14 5.80
C LYS A 150 -17.52 -17.80 5.93
N ASP A 151 -18.83 -17.84 5.99
CA ASP A 151 -19.69 -16.68 6.18
C ASP A 151 -19.48 -15.99 7.54
N GLY A 152 -19.56 -14.65 7.57
CA GLY A 152 -19.55 -13.82 8.77
C GLY A 152 -18.23 -13.75 9.55
N ILE A 153 -17.15 -14.39 9.05
CA ILE A 153 -15.83 -14.37 9.70
C ILE A 153 -15.06 -13.12 9.35
N VAL A 154 -15.15 -12.67 8.11
CA VAL A 154 -14.48 -11.47 7.62
C VAL A 154 -15.49 -10.35 7.44
N THR A 155 -15.14 -9.17 7.87
CA THR A 155 -15.94 -7.94 7.68
C THR A 155 -15.07 -6.83 7.14
N LEU A 156 -15.68 -5.92 6.37
CA LEU A 156 -15.02 -4.70 5.91
C LEU A 156 -15.06 -3.63 7.01
N ARG A 157 -13.98 -2.88 7.13
CA ARG A 157 -13.93 -1.66 7.91
C ARG A 157 -13.72 -0.48 6.97
N GLU A 158 -14.64 0.46 7.02
CA GLU A 158 -14.61 1.66 6.16
C GLU A 158 -13.67 2.75 6.68
N ASP A 159 -13.36 2.74 7.99
CA ASP A 159 -12.52 3.76 8.63
C ASP A 159 -11.03 3.66 8.26
N GLY A 160 -10.61 2.63 7.55
CA GLY A 160 -9.22 2.37 7.18
C GLY A 160 -8.27 2.21 8.36
N LYS A 161 -8.79 2.19 9.59
CA LYS A 161 -8.01 2.02 10.82
C LYS A 161 -7.91 0.55 11.17
N ARG A 162 -6.78 0.15 11.73
CA ARG A 162 -6.61 -1.18 12.31
C ARG A 162 -6.55 -1.12 13.83
N ASN A 163 -6.97 -2.18 14.48
CA ASN A 163 -6.78 -2.32 15.92
C ASN A 163 -5.30 -2.50 16.23
N TYR A 164 -4.87 -1.90 17.31
CA TYR A 164 -3.50 -2.07 17.81
C TYR A 164 -3.41 -3.44 18.49
N THR A 165 -2.47 -4.26 18.08
CA THR A 165 -2.26 -5.61 18.60
C THR A 165 -1.03 -5.67 19.51
N LEU A 166 -0.90 -6.71 20.30
CA LEU A 166 0.34 -6.95 21.07
C LEU A 166 1.56 -7.06 20.14
N GLY A 167 1.39 -7.62 18.95
CA GLY A 167 2.43 -7.65 17.93
C GLY A 167 2.90 -6.26 17.51
N ASP A 168 2.01 -5.28 17.41
CA ASP A 168 2.37 -3.88 17.11
C ASP A 168 3.15 -3.23 18.23
N VAL A 169 2.83 -3.59 19.50
CA VAL A 169 3.58 -3.12 20.66
C VAL A 169 5.00 -3.66 20.67
N LEU A 170 5.19 -4.92 20.29
CA LEU A 170 6.48 -5.59 20.33
C LEU A 170 7.31 -5.36 19.06
N HIS A 171 6.67 -5.42 17.90
CA HIS A 171 7.33 -5.51 16.59
C HIS A 171 6.92 -4.41 15.60
N GLY A 172 6.03 -3.51 15.98
CA GLY A 172 5.52 -2.46 15.09
C GLY A 172 6.53 -1.38 14.77
N THR A 173 6.16 -0.54 13.80
CA THR A 173 6.91 0.67 13.45
C THR A 173 6.60 1.77 14.45
N ARG A 174 7.65 2.35 15.01
CA ARG A 174 7.56 3.44 15.98
C ARG A 174 8.19 4.70 15.42
N PHE A 175 7.59 5.80 15.75
CA PHE A 175 8.19 7.11 15.55
C PHE A 175 9.47 7.23 16.41
N SER A 176 10.55 7.70 15.82
CA SER A 176 11.85 7.82 16.52
C SER A 176 12.40 9.25 16.56
N GLY A 177 11.88 10.14 15.73
CA GLY A 177 12.29 11.53 15.77
C GLY A 177 11.80 12.35 14.59
N MET A 178 11.85 13.67 14.74
CA MET A 178 11.50 14.61 13.68
C MET A 178 12.41 15.83 13.70
N SER A 179 12.57 16.48 12.55
CA SER A 179 13.20 17.78 12.43
C SER A 179 12.62 18.56 11.25
N LEU A 180 12.51 19.86 11.41
CA LEU A 180 12.11 20.77 10.35
C LEU A 180 13.31 21.21 9.52
N SER A 181 13.09 21.46 8.24
CA SER A 181 14.06 22.14 7.40
C SER A 181 14.28 23.57 7.91
N PRO A 182 15.42 24.22 7.63
CA PRO A 182 15.71 25.59 8.08
C PRO A 182 14.66 26.61 7.67
N ASN A 183 13.96 26.43 6.54
CA ASN A 183 12.88 27.31 6.09
C ASN A 183 11.49 26.90 6.61
N GLY A 184 11.38 25.85 7.43
CA GLY A 184 10.12 25.36 7.98
C GLY A 184 9.14 24.71 7.00
N LYS A 185 9.51 24.54 5.71
CA LYS A 185 8.59 24.01 4.69
C LYS A 185 8.53 22.48 4.63
N TYR A 186 9.58 21.81 5.11
CA TYR A 186 9.71 20.35 5.01
C TYR A 186 9.90 19.74 6.40
N LEU A 187 9.21 18.65 6.62
CA LEU A 187 9.32 17.84 7.83
C LEU A 187 10.06 16.54 7.52
N MET A 188 11.17 16.33 8.18
CA MET A 188 11.89 15.05 8.20
C MET A 188 11.39 14.24 9.39
N THR A 189 10.94 13.01 9.14
CA THR A 189 10.40 12.10 10.16
C THR A 189 11.12 10.77 10.09
N SER A 190 11.67 10.32 11.20
CA SER A 190 12.37 9.05 11.30
C SER A 190 11.51 8.02 12.02
N TYR A 191 11.56 6.79 11.52
CA TYR A 191 10.83 5.65 12.04
C TYR A 191 11.78 4.49 12.29
N ARG A 192 11.45 3.69 13.29
CA ARG A 192 12.14 2.44 13.61
C ARG A 192 11.14 1.30 13.65
N THR A 193 11.42 0.25 12.91
CA THR A 193 10.62 -0.98 12.89
C THR A 193 11.40 -2.08 13.56
N THR A 194 10.80 -2.70 14.57
CA THR A 194 11.33 -3.92 15.19
C THR A 194 10.64 -5.12 14.55
N GLN A 195 11.42 -6.04 14.00
CA GLN A 195 10.92 -7.26 13.36
C GLN A 195 10.79 -8.39 14.37
N VAL A 196 9.98 -9.40 14.01
CA VAL A 196 9.96 -10.68 14.71
C VAL A 196 11.38 -11.26 14.71
N GLY A 197 11.92 -11.59 15.88
CA GLY A 197 13.33 -11.97 16.05
C GLY A 197 14.25 -10.85 16.54
N GLY A 198 13.69 -9.67 16.85
CA GLY A 198 14.42 -8.58 17.54
C GLY A 198 15.28 -7.70 16.65
N ARG A 199 15.41 -7.98 15.35
CA ARG A 199 16.13 -7.11 14.42
C ARG A 199 15.36 -5.80 14.22
N SER A 200 16.09 -4.69 14.25
CA SER A 200 15.49 -3.36 14.00
C SER A 200 16.02 -2.80 12.69
N SER A 201 15.12 -2.23 11.92
CA SER A 201 15.42 -1.40 10.74
C SER A 201 14.80 -0.03 10.91
N GLY A 202 15.38 0.99 10.29
CA GLY A 202 14.85 2.34 10.32
C GLY A 202 14.66 2.88 8.91
N TYR A 203 13.80 3.87 8.80
CA TYR A 203 13.71 4.69 7.60
C TYR A 203 13.36 6.13 7.96
N THR A 204 13.71 7.04 7.08
CA THR A 204 13.41 8.46 7.22
C THR A 204 12.62 8.93 6.02
N THR A 205 11.58 9.72 6.25
CA THR A 205 10.80 10.37 5.19
C THR A 205 10.98 11.87 5.27
N ILE A 206 10.91 12.54 4.11
CA ILE A 206 10.79 14.00 4.03
C ILE A 206 9.45 14.32 3.40
N LYS A 207 8.66 15.12 4.09
CA LYS A 207 7.33 15.51 3.70
C LYS A 207 7.25 17.02 3.54
N GLU A 208 6.64 17.50 2.47
CA GLU A 208 6.29 18.88 2.31
C GLU A 208 5.06 19.21 3.18
N LEU A 209 5.16 20.23 4.04
CA LEU A 209 4.10 20.54 4.99
C LEU A 209 2.87 21.15 4.34
N ALA A 210 3.05 21.97 3.29
CA ALA A 210 1.94 22.63 2.61
C ALA A 210 1.00 21.64 1.90
N THR A 211 1.56 20.63 1.24
CA THR A 211 0.80 19.65 0.45
C THR A 211 0.62 18.33 1.16
N GLY A 212 1.41 18.11 2.21
CA GLY A 212 1.47 16.82 2.88
C GLY A 212 2.15 15.71 2.07
N LYS A 213 2.69 16.02 0.89
CA LYS A 213 3.34 15.07 -0.01
C LYS A 213 4.65 14.54 0.56
N VAL A 214 4.82 13.23 0.52
CA VAL A 214 6.11 12.60 0.86
C VAL A 214 7.03 12.71 -0.37
N LEU A 215 8.12 13.45 -0.22
CA LEU A 215 9.07 13.71 -1.30
C LEU A 215 10.13 12.61 -1.41
N THR A 216 10.51 12.04 -0.28
CA THR A 216 11.53 10.97 -0.25
C THR A 216 11.33 10.05 0.95
N ARG A 217 11.74 8.79 0.78
CA ARG A 217 11.85 7.79 1.84
C ARG A 217 13.15 7.04 1.65
N ARG A 218 13.97 7.01 2.72
CA ARG A 218 15.28 6.36 2.70
C ARG A 218 15.53 5.56 3.97
N THR A 219 16.30 4.51 3.84
CA THR A 219 16.77 3.69 4.98
C THR A 219 17.98 4.30 5.65
N GLU A 220 18.70 5.17 4.96
CA GLU A 220 19.84 5.90 5.49
C GLU A 220 19.35 6.98 6.46
N ARG A 221 20.20 7.32 7.44
CA ARG A 221 19.95 8.43 8.34
C ARG A 221 20.14 9.75 7.60
N LEU A 222 19.08 10.52 7.46
CA LEU A 222 19.11 11.83 6.84
C LEU A 222 19.37 12.92 7.88
N GLN A 223 20.04 13.99 7.46
CA GLN A 223 20.25 15.19 8.26
C GLN A 223 20.14 16.44 7.37
N TRP A 224 19.55 17.51 7.91
CA TRP A 224 19.53 18.78 7.21
C TRP A 224 20.92 19.41 7.17
N MET A 225 21.23 20.02 6.05
CA MET A 225 22.41 20.89 5.97
C MET A 225 22.12 22.21 6.71
N PRO A 226 23.05 22.70 7.52
CA PRO A 226 22.87 24.00 8.19
C PRO A 226 22.57 25.12 7.18
N LYS A 227 21.60 25.98 7.51
CA LYS A 227 21.20 27.14 6.72
C LYS A 227 20.74 26.85 5.28
N SER A 228 20.45 25.58 4.97
CA SER A 228 20.02 25.12 3.64
C SER A 228 18.87 24.13 3.78
N ASN A 229 17.98 24.07 2.77
CA ASN A 229 16.91 23.07 2.70
C ASN A 229 17.37 21.76 2.04
N LEU A 230 18.65 21.62 1.82
CA LEU A 230 19.28 20.39 1.36
C LEU A 230 19.46 19.43 2.54
N TYR A 231 19.47 18.16 2.24
CA TYR A 231 19.79 17.12 3.23
C TYR A 231 20.96 16.28 2.73
N TYR A 232 21.67 15.68 3.65
CA TYR A 232 22.74 14.75 3.35
C TYR A 232 22.51 13.43 4.09
N TYR A 233 23.14 12.40 3.63
CA TYR A 233 23.21 11.09 4.27
C TYR A 233 24.58 10.47 4.00
N THR A 234 25.00 9.62 4.91
CA THR A 234 26.21 8.81 4.74
C THR A 234 25.81 7.41 4.27
N ARG A 235 26.53 6.92 3.28
CA ARG A 235 26.41 5.54 2.81
C ARG A 235 27.77 4.89 2.91
N THR A 236 27.83 3.68 3.48
CA THR A 236 29.05 2.88 3.46
C THR A 236 29.32 2.47 2.01
N GLY A 237 30.44 2.87 1.46
CA GLY A 237 30.84 2.51 0.10
C GLY A 237 31.13 1.00 0.00
N ILE A 238 31.16 0.51 -1.23
CA ILE A 238 31.51 -0.89 -1.52
C ILE A 238 32.95 -1.18 -1.08
N GLU A 239 33.80 -0.15 -0.96
CA GLU A 239 35.20 -0.22 -0.51
C GLU A 239 35.41 0.17 0.95
N GLY A 240 34.31 0.33 1.71
CA GLY A 240 34.37 0.69 3.12
C GLY A 240 34.89 -0.48 3.97
N ARG A 241 36.15 -0.43 4.33
CA ARG A 241 36.67 -1.08 5.53
C ARG A 241 36.47 -0.18 6.72
#